data_18b8cfd3ff74d1978777863a96b4a7bd
#
_entry.id   18b8cfd3ff74d1978777863a96b4a7bd
#
_cell.length_a   1.000
_cell.length_b   1.000
_cell.length_c   1.000
_cell.angle_alpha   90.00
_cell.angle_beta   90.00
_cell.angle_gamma   90.00
#
_symmetry.space_group_name_H-M   'P 1'
#
loop_
_entity.id
_entity.type
_entity.pdbx_description
1 polymer ?
#
loop_
_entity_poly.entity_id
_entity_poly.type
_entity_poly.pdbx_seq_one_letter_code
_entity_poly.pdbx_strand_id
1 'polypeptide(L)'
;GTTLYNDKQFPQATAAFQKAATLSPNDSEVLGLLGEAKFAQGQKVEAAAAFQHAVQMHLASGQKPDEALLKRGVTIAYDAKSPLAVQLGREWATAYPSPDSWRNSIAIYRNLNHPDVEGTLDLLRLMQATSAMTTPGDYALFAEAASDQSNFNEAQAVIEAGTAAHIVDPSDAQFRDIINGLKGKPMATEADLASA
;
A
#
# COMPACT_ATOMS: atom_id res chain seq x y z
N GLY A 1 12.58 24.78 -17.82
CA GLY A 1 11.77 23.55 -17.67
C GLY A 1 10.37 23.89 -17.24
N THR A 2 10.21 24.52 -16.10
CA THR A 2 8.91 24.79 -15.47
C THR A 2 7.97 25.65 -16.35
N THR A 3 8.49 26.73 -16.98
CA THR A 3 7.72 27.53 -17.94
C THR A 3 7.20 26.67 -19.10
N LEU A 4 8.08 25.87 -19.70
CA LEU A 4 7.73 24.96 -20.80
C LEU A 4 6.65 23.94 -20.38
N TYR A 5 6.74 23.44 -19.15
CA TYR A 5 5.74 22.53 -18.59
C TYR A 5 4.38 23.21 -18.44
N ASN A 6 4.35 24.43 -17.90
CA ASN A 6 3.14 25.22 -17.71
C ASN A 6 2.49 25.59 -19.06
N ASP A 7 3.31 25.82 -20.08
CA ASP A 7 2.87 26.07 -21.46
C ASP A 7 2.50 24.78 -22.21
N LYS A 8 2.44 23.62 -21.51
CA LYS A 8 2.12 22.29 -22.04
C LYS A 8 3.11 21.80 -23.14
N GLN A 9 4.29 22.39 -23.21
CA GLN A 9 5.36 21.95 -24.11
C GLN A 9 6.16 20.80 -23.45
N PHE A 10 5.47 19.69 -23.17
CA PHE A 10 6.02 18.60 -22.36
C PHE A 10 7.30 17.98 -22.92
N PRO A 11 7.47 17.76 -24.26
CA PRO A 11 8.72 17.24 -24.80
C PRO A 11 9.92 18.15 -24.50
N GLN A 12 9.73 19.47 -24.69
CA GLN A 12 10.78 20.46 -24.43
C GLN A 12 11.06 20.59 -22.93
N ALA A 13 10.00 20.55 -22.09
CA ALA A 13 10.13 20.54 -20.64
C ALA A 13 10.95 19.33 -20.16
N THR A 14 10.64 18.13 -20.68
CA THR A 14 11.37 16.91 -20.38
C THR A 14 12.85 17.02 -20.74
N ALA A 15 13.16 17.50 -21.95
CA ALA A 15 14.56 17.70 -22.38
C ALA A 15 15.29 18.69 -21.45
N ALA A 16 14.61 19.77 -21.04
CA ALA A 16 15.18 20.76 -20.13
C ALA A 16 15.42 20.17 -18.72
N PHE A 17 14.47 19.44 -18.16
CA PHE A 17 14.63 18.78 -16.86
C PHE A 17 15.66 17.65 -16.90
N GLN A 18 15.74 16.91 -18.00
CA GLN A 18 16.75 15.87 -18.18
C GLN A 18 18.17 16.45 -18.22
N LYS A 19 18.34 17.59 -18.89
CA LYS A 19 19.61 18.31 -18.86
C LYS A 19 19.94 18.83 -17.46
N ALA A 20 18.95 19.34 -16.74
CA ALA A 20 19.14 19.80 -15.36
C ALA A 20 19.53 18.63 -14.45
N ALA A 21 18.86 17.49 -14.56
CA ALA A 21 19.19 16.28 -13.80
C ALA A 21 20.59 15.72 -14.11
N THR A 22 21.08 15.91 -15.33
CA THR A 22 22.46 15.55 -15.68
C THR A 22 23.50 16.48 -15.01
N LEU A 23 23.15 17.75 -14.84
CA LEU A 23 24.03 18.74 -14.20
C LEU A 23 23.96 18.66 -12.66
N SER A 24 22.82 18.26 -12.13
CA SER A 24 22.54 18.12 -10.71
C SER A 24 21.86 16.79 -10.44
N PRO A 25 22.58 15.66 -10.50
CA PRO A 25 21.98 14.32 -10.44
C PRO A 25 21.33 13.98 -9.08
N ASN A 26 21.68 14.72 -8.04
CA ASN A 26 21.16 14.55 -6.68
C ASN A 26 20.05 15.54 -6.33
N ASP A 27 19.56 16.31 -7.30
CA ASP A 27 18.47 17.26 -7.11
C ASP A 27 17.13 16.52 -7.26
N SER A 28 16.54 16.17 -6.11
CA SER A 28 15.28 15.43 -6.06
C SER A 28 14.09 16.22 -6.60
N GLU A 29 14.12 17.56 -6.52
CA GLU A 29 13.06 18.41 -7.08
C GLU A 29 13.09 18.35 -8.61
N VAL A 30 14.26 18.47 -9.21
CA VAL A 30 14.45 18.32 -10.67
C VAL A 30 14.01 16.95 -11.14
N LEU A 31 14.32 15.88 -10.39
CA LEU A 31 13.90 14.52 -10.71
C LEU A 31 12.38 14.36 -10.63
N GLY A 32 11.74 14.96 -9.63
CA GLY A 32 10.28 14.99 -9.51
C GLY A 32 9.62 15.71 -10.69
N LEU A 33 10.13 16.88 -11.07
CA LEU A 33 9.66 17.66 -12.23
C LEU A 33 9.86 16.89 -13.55
N LEU A 34 10.97 16.17 -13.69
CA LEU A 34 11.20 15.27 -14.82
C LEU A 34 10.14 14.16 -14.87
N GLY A 35 9.82 13.59 -13.72
CA GLY A 35 8.75 12.59 -13.58
C GLY A 35 7.39 13.13 -14.04
N GLU A 36 7.02 14.32 -13.61
CA GLU A 36 5.77 14.97 -14.03
C GLU A 36 5.73 15.24 -15.54
N ALA A 37 6.83 15.74 -16.11
CA ALA A 37 6.90 16.03 -17.56
C ALA A 37 6.81 14.75 -18.40
N LYS A 38 7.39 13.63 -17.92
CA LYS A 38 7.27 12.31 -18.54
C LYS A 38 5.85 11.76 -18.42
N PHE A 39 5.23 11.89 -17.23
CA PHE A 39 3.87 11.45 -17.01
C PHE A 39 2.88 12.19 -17.94
N ALA A 40 3.03 13.49 -18.09
CA ALA A 40 2.21 14.31 -18.98
C ALA A 40 2.32 13.89 -20.47
N GLN A 41 3.39 13.20 -20.86
CA GLN A 41 3.58 12.61 -22.19
C GLN A 41 3.09 11.16 -22.29
N GLY A 42 2.49 10.62 -21.24
CA GLY A 42 2.06 9.21 -21.18
C GLY A 42 3.21 8.20 -20.93
N GLN A 43 4.43 8.68 -20.69
CA GLN A 43 5.61 7.85 -20.36
C GLN A 43 5.58 7.44 -18.89
N LYS A 44 4.58 6.64 -18.53
CA LYS A 44 4.25 6.34 -17.12
C LYS A 44 5.36 5.56 -16.41
N VAL A 45 5.97 4.60 -17.09
CA VAL A 45 7.05 3.76 -16.52
C VAL A 45 8.29 4.61 -16.22
N GLU A 46 8.68 5.43 -17.16
CA GLU A 46 9.83 6.34 -17.01
C GLU A 46 9.56 7.44 -15.99
N ALA A 47 8.30 7.88 -15.88
CA ALA A 47 7.88 8.81 -14.84
C ALA A 47 8.01 8.17 -13.45
N ALA A 48 7.53 6.94 -13.27
CA ALA A 48 7.67 6.19 -12.03
C ALA A 48 9.14 6.02 -11.64
N ALA A 49 10.02 5.70 -12.60
CA ALA A 49 11.46 5.58 -12.36
C ALA A 49 12.09 6.91 -11.91
N ALA A 50 11.66 8.05 -12.48
CA ALA A 50 12.14 9.37 -12.07
C ALA A 50 11.72 9.70 -10.62
N PHE A 51 10.48 9.41 -10.24
CA PHE A 51 10.00 9.56 -8.86
C PHE A 51 10.75 8.65 -7.89
N GLN A 52 10.96 7.38 -8.25
CA GLN A 52 11.75 6.45 -7.45
C GLN A 52 13.16 6.98 -7.23
N HIS A 53 13.80 7.49 -8.27
CA HIS A 53 15.14 8.08 -8.15
C HIS A 53 15.14 9.30 -7.22
N ALA A 54 14.14 10.20 -7.33
CA ALA A 54 13.99 11.35 -6.43
C ALA A 54 13.87 10.91 -4.96
N VAL A 55 13.08 9.88 -4.68
CA VAL A 55 12.93 9.31 -3.33
C VAL A 55 14.25 8.73 -2.83
N GLN A 56 14.95 7.97 -3.66
CA GLN A 56 16.23 7.36 -3.29
C GLN A 56 17.30 8.42 -2.98
N MET A 57 17.30 9.57 -3.65
CA MET A 57 18.23 10.66 -3.34
C MET A 57 18.01 11.22 -1.93
N HIS A 58 16.76 11.41 -1.51
CA HIS A 58 16.45 11.79 -0.11
C HIS A 58 16.97 10.75 0.88
N LEU A 59 16.63 9.47 0.64
CA LEU A 59 17.04 8.38 1.53
C LEU A 59 18.57 8.24 1.62
N ALA A 60 19.28 8.35 0.50
CA ALA A 60 20.73 8.26 0.45
C ALA A 60 21.43 9.42 1.18
N SER A 61 20.78 10.59 1.24
CA SER A 61 21.27 11.75 2.02
C SER A 61 20.89 11.69 3.51
N GLY A 62 20.20 10.62 3.95
CA GLY A 62 19.67 10.50 5.31
C GLY A 62 18.47 11.40 5.57
N GLN A 63 17.88 11.99 4.54
CA GLN A 63 16.70 12.84 4.64
C GLN A 63 15.43 12.02 4.42
N LYS A 64 14.38 12.43 5.13
CA LYS A 64 13.05 11.87 4.91
C LYS A 64 12.48 12.48 3.62
N PRO A 65 12.07 11.65 2.62
CA PRO A 65 11.41 12.16 1.42
C PRO A 65 10.09 12.85 1.77
N ASP A 66 9.71 13.88 1.02
CA ASP A 66 8.42 14.52 1.20
C ASP A 66 7.27 13.53 0.95
N GLU A 67 6.22 13.61 1.78
CA GLU A 67 5.08 12.71 1.64
C GLU A 67 4.36 12.89 0.29
N ALA A 68 4.29 14.12 -0.21
CA ALA A 68 3.69 14.43 -1.51
C ALA A 68 4.47 13.75 -2.65
N LEU A 69 5.81 13.75 -2.58
CA LEU A 69 6.68 13.07 -3.55
C LEU A 69 6.41 11.54 -3.54
N LEU A 70 6.35 10.94 -2.35
CA LEU A 70 6.07 9.51 -2.19
C LEU A 70 4.68 9.15 -2.73
N LYS A 71 3.64 9.85 -2.30
CA LYS A 71 2.25 9.62 -2.76
C LYS A 71 2.12 9.74 -4.27
N ARG A 72 2.77 10.76 -4.84
CA ARG A 72 2.73 10.98 -6.29
C ARG A 72 3.45 9.87 -7.04
N GLY A 73 4.62 9.48 -6.58
CA GLY A 73 5.39 8.36 -7.13
C GLY A 73 4.62 7.05 -7.07
N VAL A 74 4.00 6.74 -5.92
CA VAL A 74 3.13 5.57 -5.75
C VAL A 74 2.00 5.57 -6.77
N THR A 75 1.28 6.68 -6.90
CA THR A 75 0.14 6.80 -7.82
C THR A 75 0.55 6.55 -9.28
N ILE A 76 1.64 7.17 -9.71
CA ILE A 76 2.13 7.04 -11.09
C ILE A 76 2.64 5.62 -11.35
N ALA A 77 3.38 5.04 -10.40
CA ALA A 77 3.90 3.69 -10.52
C ALA A 77 2.77 2.65 -10.56
N TYR A 78 1.72 2.84 -9.74
CA TYR A 78 0.55 1.97 -9.74
C TYR A 78 -0.23 2.05 -11.07
N ASP A 79 -0.46 3.26 -11.58
CA ASP A 79 -1.11 3.50 -12.88
C ASP A 79 -0.30 2.91 -14.05
N ALA A 80 1.02 2.89 -13.92
CA ALA A 80 1.93 2.23 -14.86
C ALA A 80 1.96 0.69 -14.71
N LYS A 81 1.29 0.11 -13.72
CA LYS A 81 1.42 -1.30 -13.28
C LYS A 81 2.88 -1.71 -13.05
N SER A 82 3.69 -0.76 -12.60
CA SER A 82 5.10 -0.97 -12.33
C SER A 82 5.33 -1.59 -10.96
N PRO A 83 6.27 -2.53 -10.81
CA PRO A 83 6.65 -3.07 -9.51
C PRO A 83 7.20 -2.00 -8.56
N LEU A 84 7.63 -0.84 -9.08
CA LEU A 84 8.04 0.31 -8.28
C LEU A 84 6.91 0.82 -7.36
N ALA A 85 5.64 0.57 -7.68
CA ALA A 85 4.52 0.95 -6.82
C ALA A 85 4.59 0.26 -5.45
N VAL A 86 5.00 -1.01 -5.41
CA VAL A 86 5.19 -1.77 -4.16
C VAL A 86 6.34 -1.19 -3.35
N GLN A 87 7.46 -0.89 -4.01
CA GLN A 87 8.62 -0.32 -3.35
C GLN A 87 8.33 1.07 -2.77
N LEU A 88 7.77 1.97 -3.58
CA LEU A 88 7.39 3.33 -3.17
C LEU A 88 6.32 3.32 -2.07
N GLY A 89 5.34 2.39 -2.15
CA GLY A 89 4.34 2.20 -1.11
C GLY A 89 4.95 1.81 0.23
N ARG A 90 5.89 0.87 0.22
CA ARG A 90 6.63 0.47 1.42
C ARG A 90 7.43 1.65 2.00
N GLU A 91 8.11 2.41 1.16
CA GLU A 91 8.85 3.60 1.58
C GLU A 91 7.92 4.67 2.17
N TRP A 92 6.72 4.85 1.57
CA TRP A 92 5.71 5.75 2.12
C TRP A 92 5.21 5.29 3.49
N ALA A 93 4.79 4.03 3.64
CA ALA A 93 4.31 3.50 4.91
C ALA A 93 5.41 3.52 6.01
N THR A 94 6.68 3.35 5.63
CA THR A 94 7.83 3.43 6.55
C THR A 94 8.11 4.87 6.97
N ALA A 95 8.11 5.80 6.03
CA ALA A 95 8.43 7.21 6.32
C ALA A 95 7.26 7.93 7.02
N TYR A 96 6.03 7.58 6.69
CA TYR A 96 4.80 8.21 7.20
C TYR A 96 3.80 7.13 7.66
N PRO A 97 4.12 6.42 8.77
CA PRO A 97 3.26 5.36 9.26
C PRO A 97 1.90 5.92 9.70
N SER A 98 0.85 5.45 9.05
CA SER A 98 -0.55 5.78 9.35
C SER A 98 -1.44 4.65 8.85
N PRO A 99 -2.69 4.52 9.33
CA PRO A 99 -3.66 3.59 8.79
C PRO A 99 -3.79 3.69 7.26
N ASP A 100 -3.81 4.91 6.73
CA ASP A 100 -3.96 5.16 5.28
C ASP A 100 -2.74 4.71 4.48
N SER A 101 -1.53 5.03 4.93
CA SER A 101 -0.31 4.65 4.22
C SER A 101 -0.12 3.13 4.19
N TRP A 102 -0.36 2.45 5.31
CA TRP A 102 -0.33 0.99 5.39
C TRP A 102 -1.41 0.34 4.53
N ARG A 103 -2.65 0.82 4.65
CA ARG A 103 -3.78 0.30 3.85
C ARG A 103 -3.50 0.38 2.36
N ASN A 104 -3.08 1.56 1.87
CA ASN A 104 -2.80 1.76 0.45
C ASN A 104 -1.63 0.89 -0.01
N SER A 105 -0.55 0.81 0.76
CA SER A 105 0.64 0.02 0.40
C SER A 105 0.33 -1.48 0.33
N ILE A 106 -0.47 -2.00 1.26
CA ILE A 106 -0.90 -3.39 1.28
C ILE A 106 -1.86 -3.67 0.11
N ALA A 107 -2.79 -2.77 -0.18
CA ALA A 107 -3.70 -2.91 -1.32
C ALA A 107 -2.94 -2.94 -2.66
N ILE A 108 -1.94 -2.09 -2.83
CA ILE A 108 -1.06 -2.06 -3.99
C ILE A 108 -0.31 -3.39 -4.13
N TYR A 109 0.27 -3.88 -3.03
CA TYR A 109 0.98 -5.16 -3.03
C TYR A 109 0.05 -6.31 -3.47
N ARG A 110 -1.13 -6.42 -2.87
CA ARG A 110 -2.12 -7.45 -3.21
C ARG A 110 -2.54 -7.41 -4.68
N ASN A 111 -2.82 -6.20 -5.19
CA ASN A 111 -3.29 -6.03 -6.55
C ASN A 111 -2.24 -6.33 -7.62
N LEU A 112 -0.96 -6.15 -7.32
CA LEU A 112 0.13 -6.37 -8.27
C LEU A 112 0.76 -7.77 -8.16
N ASN A 113 0.76 -8.38 -6.98
CA ASN A 113 1.46 -9.64 -6.74
C ASN A 113 0.52 -10.85 -6.59
N HIS A 114 -0.79 -10.62 -6.39
CA HIS A 114 -1.80 -11.68 -6.25
C HIS A 114 -1.35 -12.79 -5.29
N PRO A 115 -1.08 -12.47 -4.00
CA PRO A 115 -0.62 -13.45 -3.03
C PRO A 115 -1.64 -14.60 -2.89
N ASP A 116 -1.15 -15.78 -2.53
CA ASP A 116 -1.98 -16.91 -2.17
C ASP A 116 -2.78 -16.65 -0.88
N VAL A 117 -3.52 -17.65 -0.41
CA VAL A 117 -4.38 -17.50 0.77
C VAL A 117 -3.56 -17.20 2.02
N GLU A 118 -2.42 -17.89 2.19
CA GLU A 118 -1.51 -17.69 3.33
C GLU A 118 -0.92 -16.27 3.31
N GLY A 119 -0.35 -15.86 2.18
CA GLY A 119 0.18 -14.50 2.02
C GLY A 119 -0.90 -13.42 2.15
N THR A 120 -2.14 -13.69 1.73
CA THR A 120 -3.27 -12.79 1.95
C THR A 120 -3.57 -12.64 3.44
N LEU A 121 -3.59 -13.76 4.19
CA LEU A 121 -3.83 -13.76 5.63
C LEU A 121 -2.74 -12.97 6.37
N ASP A 122 -1.47 -13.13 6.01
CA ASP A 122 -0.36 -12.38 6.61
C ASP A 122 -0.47 -10.88 6.36
N LEU A 123 -0.92 -10.47 5.18
CA LEU A 123 -1.17 -9.05 4.89
C LEU A 123 -2.35 -8.49 5.70
N LEU A 124 -3.38 -9.30 5.97
CA LEU A 124 -4.52 -8.90 6.82
C LEU A 124 -4.10 -8.78 8.28
N ARG A 125 -3.24 -9.67 8.77
CA ARG A 125 -2.58 -9.55 10.09
C ARG A 125 -1.78 -8.25 10.20
N LEU A 126 -1.02 -7.91 9.15
CA LEU A 126 -0.29 -6.64 9.09
C LEU A 126 -1.24 -5.44 9.08
N MET A 127 -2.36 -5.50 8.35
CA MET A 127 -3.38 -4.45 8.39
C MET A 127 -3.96 -4.26 9.78
N GLN A 128 -4.24 -5.35 10.50
CA GLN A 128 -4.71 -5.29 11.88
C GLN A 128 -3.66 -4.66 12.80
N ALA A 129 -2.42 -5.14 12.75
CA ALA A 129 -1.32 -4.65 13.59
C ALA A 129 -1.00 -3.17 13.38
N THR A 130 -1.28 -2.64 12.18
CA THR A 130 -1.04 -1.23 11.81
C THR A 130 -2.30 -0.36 11.89
N SER A 131 -3.39 -0.88 12.44
CA SER A 131 -4.71 -0.23 12.50
C SER A 131 -5.26 0.20 11.13
N ALA A 132 -4.84 -0.49 10.08
CA ALA A 132 -5.22 -0.21 8.70
C ALA A 132 -6.55 -0.86 8.28
N MET A 133 -7.18 -1.67 9.15
CA MET A 133 -8.51 -2.22 8.96
C MET A 133 -9.57 -1.19 9.33
N THR A 134 -10.18 -0.56 8.34
CA THR A 134 -11.08 0.58 8.56
C THR A 134 -12.49 0.39 8.01
N THR A 135 -12.74 -0.74 7.35
CA THR A 135 -14.06 -1.06 6.79
C THR A 135 -14.55 -2.42 7.21
N PRO A 136 -15.88 -2.66 7.30
CA PRO A 136 -16.43 -3.99 7.59
C PRO A 136 -15.88 -5.07 6.66
N GLY A 137 -15.68 -4.76 5.37
CA GLY A 137 -15.13 -5.68 4.39
C GLY A 137 -13.72 -6.17 4.71
N ASP A 138 -12.89 -5.38 5.41
CA ASP A 138 -11.56 -5.82 5.83
C ASP A 138 -11.66 -6.94 6.87
N TYR A 139 -12.58 -6.77 7.84
CA TYR A 139 -12.82 -7.75 8.89
C TYR A 139 -13.47 -9.04 8.35
N ALA A 140 -14.41 -8.90 7.41
CA ALA A 140 -15.01 -10.05 6.77
C ALA A 140 -13.97 -10.86 5.99
N LEU A 141 -13.16 -10.18 5.14
CA LEU A 141 -12.11 -10.83 4.39
C LEU A 141 -11.09 -11.54 5.29
N PHE A 142 -10.74 -10.92 6.43
CA PHE A 142 -9.82 -11.54 7.38
C PHE A 142 -10.44 -12.78 8.03
N ALA A 143 -11.67 -12.69 8.51
CA ALA A 143 -12.37 -13.83 9.14
C ALA A 143 -12.54 -14.99 8.15
N GLU A 144 -12.90 -14.71 6.90
CA GLU A 144 -13.02 -15.71 5.84
C GLU A 144 -11.65 -16.35 5.55
N ALA A 145 -10.60 -15.56 5.31
CA ALA A 145 -9.26 -16.08 5.03
C ALA A 145 -8.69 -16.92 6.18
N ALA A 146 -8.91 -16.50 7.43
CA ALA A 146 -8.51 -17.28 8.60
C ALA A 146 -9.31 -18.59 8.70
N SER A 147 -10.62 -18.55 8.45
CA SER A 147 -11.48 -19.73 8.46
C SER A 147 -11.08 -20.74 7.39
N ASP A 148 -10.73 -20.30 6.18
CA ASP A 148 -10.27 -21.14 5.08
C ASP A 148 -8.97 -21.89 5.43
N GLN A 149 -8.13 -21.28 6.27
CA GLN A 149 -6.92 -21.91 6.81
C GLN A 149 -7.17 -22.68 8.11
N SER A 150 -8.43 -22.89 8.49
CA SER A 150 -8.84 -23.55 9.75
C SER A 150 -8.35 -22.81 11.02
N ASN A 151 -7.96 -21.54 10.91
CA ASN A 151 -7.60 -20.67 12.04
C ASN A 151 -8.86 -20.06 12.69
N PHE A 152 -9.75 -20.91 13.19
CA PHE A 152 -11.08 -20.50 13.64
C PHE A 152 -11.05 -19.53 14.84
N ASN A 153 -10.08 -19.69 15.75
CA ASN A 153 -9.87 -18.75 16.86
C ASN A 153 -9.55 -17.35 16.36
N GLU A 154 -8.69 -17.25 15.34
CA GLU A 154 -8.32 -15.97 14.75
C GLU A 154 -9.51 -15.35 13.98
N ALA A 155 -10.26 -16.17 13.24
CA ALA A 155 -11.47 -15.73 12.55
C ALA A 155 -12.52 -15.17 13.53
N GLN A 156 -12.72 -15.80 14.69
CA GLN A 156 -13.59 -15.28 15.73
C GLN A 156 -13.05 -13.99 16.35
N ALA A 157 -11.78 -13.98 16.73
CA ALA A 157 -11.15 -12.84 17.40
C ALA A 157 -11.19 -11.57 16.54
N VAL A 158 -11.03 -11.69 15.23
CA VAL A 158 -11.07 -10.52 14.33
C VAL A 158 -12.49 -9.93 14.23
N ILE A 159 -13.54 -10.76 14.23
CA ILE A 159 -14.93 -10.28 14.25
C ILE A 159 -15.24 -9.58 15.56
N GLU A 160 -14.81 -10.16 16.70
CA GLU A 160 -14.97 -9.55 18.01
C GLU A 160 -14.24 -8.20 18.09
N ALA A 161 -13.01 -8.11 17.58
CA ALA A 161 -12.26 -6.86 17.52
C ALA A 161 -12.97 -5.79 16.67
N GLY A 162 -13.49 -6.16 15.50
CA GLY A 162 -14.25 -5.24 14.65
C GLY A 162 -15.54 -4.76 15.28
N THR A 163 -16.21 -5.65 16.04
CA THR A 163 -17.42 -5.32 16.79
C THR A 163 -17.11 -4.36 17.95
N ALA A 164 -16.04 -4.62 18.68
CA ALA A 164 -15.58 -3.73 19.76
C ALA A 164 -15.15 -2.35 19.25
N ALA A 165 -14.61 -2.29 18.04
CA ALA A 165 -14.28 -1.05 17.35
C ALA A 165 -15.48 -0.33 16.72
N HIS A 166 -16.70 -0.87 16.83
CA HIS A 166 -17.92 -0.37 16.19
C HIS A 166 -17.82 -0.25 14.66
N ILE A 167 -16.98 -1.06 14.02
CA ILE A 167 -16.85 -1.16 12.56
C ILE A 167 -17.70 -2.31 12.02
N VAL A 168 -17.81 -3.40 12.77
CA VAL A 168 -18.58 -4.59 12.41
C VAL A 168 -19.89 -4.60 13.19
N ASP A 169 -21.01 -4.80 12.48
CA ASP A 169 -22.28 -5.14 13.06
C ASP A 169 -22.53 -6.66 12.90
N PRO A 170 -22.50 -7.45 14.00
CA PRO A 170 -22.72 -8.89 13.92
C PRO A 170 -24.12 -9.28 13.43
N SER A 171 -25.07 -8.34 13.39
CA SER A 171 -26.43 -8.56 12.88
C SER A 171 -26.54 -8.44 11.36
N ASP A 172 -25.53 -7.88 10.68
CA ASP A 172 -25.47 -7.84 9.23
C ASP A 172 -25.39 -9.25 8.63
N ALA A 173 -26.03 -9.46 7.49
CA ALA A 173 -26.17 -10.77 6.86
C ALA A 173 -24.80 -11.45 6.64
N GLN A 174 -23.83 -10.72 6.14
CA GLN A 174 -22.47 -11.22 5.88
C GLN A 174 -21.82 -11.75 7.17
N PHE A 175 -21.85 -10.99 8.26
CA PHE A 175 -21.24 -11.41 9.51
C PHE A 175 -21.99 -12.53 10.21
N ARG A 176 -23.34 -12.54 10.12
CA ARG A 176 -24.13 -13.67 10.60
C ARG A 176 -23.75 -14.99 9.93
N ASP A 177 -23.52 -14.96 8.61
CA ASP A 177 -23.14 -16.15 7.86
C ASP A 177 -21.74 -16.64 8.26
N ILE A 178 -20.76 -15.74 8.40
CA ILE A 178 -19.42 -16.07 8.88
C ILE A 178 -19.49 -16.65 10.32
N ILE A 179 -20.18 -15.96 11.23
CA ILE A 179 -20.35 -16.42 12.64
C ILE A 179 -21.05 -17.78 12.71
N ASN A 180 -22.06 -18.00 11.89
CA ASN A 180 -22.74 -19.30 11.83
C ASN A 180 -21.82 -20.39 11.28
N GLY A 181 -20.97 -20.06 10.31
CA GLY A 181 -19.97 -20.99 9.77
C GLY A 181 -18.89 -21.39 10.77
N LEU A 182 -18.63 -20.56 11.78
CA LEU A 182 -17.67 -20.85 12.86
C LEU A 182 -18.30 -21.72 13.99
N LYS A 183 -19.63 -21.79 14.10
CA LYS A 183 -20.29 -22.59 15.13
C LYS A 183 -19.95 -24.06 15.00
N GLY A 184 -19.48 -24.66 16.09
CA GLY A 184 -19.13 -26.08 16.14
C GLY A 184 -17.80 -26.43 15.47
N LYS A 185 -17.03 -25.42 15.01
CA LYS A 185 -15.67 -25.66 14.57
C LYS A 185 -14.74 -25.93 15.76
N PRO A 186 -13.70 -26.76 15.60
CA PRO A 186 -12.75 -27.01 16.67
C PRO A 186 -11.95 -25.73 16.95
N MET A 187 -12.10 -25.18 18.14
CA MET A 187 -11.33 -24.04 18.62
C MET A 187 -10.13 -24.56 19.38
N ALA A 188 -8.92 -24.07 19.06
CA ALA A 188 -7.73 -24.37 19.84
C ALA A 188 -7.89 -23.82 21.27
N THR A 189 -7.53 -24.63 22.26
CA THR A 189 -7.52 -24.21 23.66
C THR A 189 -6.19 -23.54 24.00
N GLU A 190 -6.13 -22.81 25.13
CA GLU A 190 -4.84 -22.26 25.61
C GLU A 190 -3.78 -23.32 25.79
N ALA A 191 -4.17 -24.57 26.15
CA ALA A 191 -3.25 -25.69 26.29
C ALA A 191 -2.67 -26.15 24.93
N ASP A 192 -3.49 -26.09 23.87
CA ASP A 192 -3.05 -26.42 22.52
C ASP A 192 -2.03 -25.38 22.00
N LEU A 193 -2.27 -24.08 22.29
CA LEU A 193 -1.38 -22.98 21.91
C LEU A 193 -0.06 -22.97 22.70
N ALA A 194 -0.05 -23.47 23.94
CA ALA A 194 1.16 -23.55 24.77
C ALA A 194 2.05 -24.73 24.39
N SER A 195 1.57 -25.66 23.58
CA SER A 195 2.28 -26.89 23.17
C SER A 195 2.81 -26.85 21.72
N ALA A 196 2.51 -25.79 20.96
CA ALA A 196 2.93 -25.58 19.58
C ALA A 196 4.16 -24.69 19.49
#